data_c2c26faeb88732516c857823c2d0d9b7
#
_entry.id   c2c26faeb88732516c857823c2d0d9b7
#
_cell.length_a   1.000
_cell.length_b   1.000
_cell.length_c   1.000
_cell.angle_alpha   90.00
_cell.angle_beta   90.00
_cell.angle_gamma   90.00
#
_symmetry.space_group_name_H-M   'P 1'
#
loop_
_entity.id
_entity.type
_entity.pdbx_description
1 polymer ?
#
loop_
_entity_poly.entity_id
_entity_poly.type
_entity_poly.pdbx_seq_one_letter_code
_entity_poly.pdbx_strand_id
1 'polypeptide(L)'
;MKTSRKRHILVTGIHRSGTTFVGKMLSSAPGTGYVQEPFNPEYGVTGVDIWYPYIRQGHVSESYYAEIVRNIVSGHAVYRKKSADGDHFFKKTGKRLLGSRDYLQYLASTKMPGSRRLIIKDPLASLSSEWMHKKFDMDVIILLRHPAGFIASTQRLGWNYYFLSDIMTQTQLMEEYLHEILAPFNIASMKQWQKGALLWQCIYSILDVYAERNPSIKIVRLEDISLAPEEMFRELHKHLELPFTKKTAHKIQESTGSNNPVNAPGGKVHHLQRNSRQLSNAWKRSINRNMAIEIRKLAGPVGEKYYGKDW
;
A
#
# COMPACT_ATOMS: atom_id res chain seq x y z
N MET A 1 -32.61 -15.19 -6.46
CA MET A 1 -31.14 -15.16 -6.45
C MET A 1 -30.69 -13.78 -5.90
N LYS A 2 -30.13 -13.74 -4.70
CA LYS A 2 -29.49 -12.50 -4.20
C LYS A 2 -28.28 -12.23 -5.09
N THR A 3 -28.31 -11.18 -5.89
CA THR A 3 -27.12 -10.68 -6.59
C THR A 3 -26.09 -10.33 -5.52
N SER A 4 -25.08 -11.18 -5.35
CA SER A 4 -23.95 -10.92 -4.46
C SER A 4 -23.39 -9.54 -4.81
N ARG A 5 -23.52 -8.57 -3.90
CA ARG A 5 -22.96 -7.22 -4.07
C ARG A 5 -21.45 -7.37 -4.12
N LYS A 6 -20.86 -7.18 -5.29
CA LYS A 6 -19.40 -7.33 -5.46
C LYS A 6 -18.69 -6.28 -4.66
N ARG A 7 -17.94 -6.72 -3.63
CA ARG A 7 -17.18 -5.85 -2.72
C ARG A 7 -16.06 -5.12 -3.45
N HIS A 8 -15.80 -3.86 -3.11
CA HIS A 8 -14.57 -3.17 -3.51
C HIS A 8 -13.37 -3.81 -2.81
N ILE A 9 -12.17 -3.61 -3.35
CA ILE A 9 -10.95 -4.23 -2.85
C ILE A 9 -9.97 -3.16 -2.45
N LEU A 10 -9.51 -3.18 -1.20
CA LEU A 10 -8.40 -2.37 -0.73
C LEU A 10 -7.11 -3.18 -0.80
N VAL A 11 -6.11 -2.68 -1.51
CA VAL A 11 -4.75 -3.22 -1.55
C VAL A 11 -3.85 -2.26 -0.79
N THR A 12 -3.42 -2.66 0.39
CA THR A 12 -2.72 -1.79 1.36
C THR A 12 -1.47 -2.47 1.96
N GLY A 13 -0.89 -1.85 2.96
CA GLY A 13 0.36 -2.20 3.64
C GLY A 13 1.23 -0.96 3.78
N ILE A 14 2.44 -1.05 4.29
CA ILE A 14 3.34 0.11 4.31
C ILE A 14 3.68 0.55 2.87
N HIS A 15 3.95 1.84 2.67
CA HIS A 15 4.50 2.30 1.39
C HIS A 15 5.75 1.47 0.99
N ARG A 16 6.01 1.28 -0.29
CA ARG A 16 7.10 0.43 -0.84
C ARG A 16 6.95 -1.07 -0.57
N SER A 17 5.82 -1.57 -0.10
CA SER A 17 5.54 -3.01 0.08
C SER A 17 5.04 -3.72 -1.19
N GLY A 18 5.01 -3.05 -2.36
CA GLY A 18 4.57 -3.66 -3.62
C GLY A 18 3.09 -3.47 -3.95
N THR A 19 2.36 -2.67 -3.18
CA THR A 19 0.93 -2.39 -3.37
C THR A 19 0.59 -1.93 -4.79
N THR A 20 1.43 -1.08 -5.41
CA THR A 20 1.21 -0.62 -6.80
C THR A 20 1.28 -1.77 -7.80
N PHE A 21 2.24 -2.69 -7.65
CA PHE A 21 2.36 -3.85 -8.53
C PHE A 21 1.13 -4.74 -8.39
N VAL A 22 0.80 -5.15 -7.17
CA VAL A 22 -0.34 -6.05 -6.92
C VAL A 22 -1.66 -5.41 -7.34
N GLY A 23 -1.90 -4.15 -6.98
CA GLY A 23 -3.12 -3.44 -7.40
C GLY A 23 -3.28 -3.36 -8.92
N LYS A 24 -2.18 -3.10 -9.67
CA LYS A 24 -2.18 -3.07 -11.14
C LYS A 24 -2.41 -4.44 -11.77
N MET A 25 -1.90 -5.52 -11.16
CA MET A 25 -2.15 -6.87 -11.65
C MET A 25 -3.60 -7.30 -11.39
N LEU A 26 -4.14 -7.09 -10.19
CA LEU A 26 -5.53 -7.37 -9.86
C LEU A 26 -6.50 -6.54 -10.73
N SER A 27 -6.18 -5.28 -11.02
CA SER A 27 -7.00 -4.43 -11.89
C SER A 27 -6.98 -4.83 -13.37
N SER A 28 -6.23 -5.86 -13.76
CA SER A 28 -6.32 -6.44 -15.10
C SER A 28 -7.50 -7.41 -15.29
N ALA A 29 -8.15 -7.79 -14.19
CA ALA A 29 -9.35 -8.62 -14.23
C ALA A 29 -10.52 -7.84 -14.87
N PRO A 30 -11.34 -8.51 -15.70
CA PRO A 30 -12.54 -7.88 -16.28
C PRO A 30 -13.50 -7.35 -15.20
N GLY A 31 -14.11 -6.20 -15.45
CA GLY A 31 -15.09 -5.59 -14.55
C GLY A 31 -14.47 -4.92 -13.32
N THR A 32 -13.15 -4.64 -13.34
CA THR A 32 -12.47 -3.89 -12.28
C THR A 32 -12.03 -2.50 -12.75
N GLY A 33 -12.10 -1.52 -11.86
CA GLY A 33 -11.45 -0.20 -12.00
C GLY A 33 -10.27 -0.08 -11.05
N TYR A 34 -9.38 0.89 -11.28
CA TYR A 34 -8.19 1.13 -10.45
C TYR A 34 -8.16 2.54 -9.90
N VAL A 35 -8.03 2.67 -8.59
CA VAL A 35 -7.94 3.94 -7.86
C VAL A 35 -6.60 3.97 -7.15
N GLN A 36 -5.80 5.03 -7.40
CA GLN A 36 -4.45 5.15 -6.84
C GLN A 36 -4.42 6.17 -5.72
N GLU A 37 -4.02 5.71 -4.53
CA GLU A 37 -3.67 6.49 -3.33
C GLU A 37 -4.60 7.65 -3.02
N PRO A 38 -5.93 7.42 -2.90
CA PRO A 38 -6.85 8.49 -2.53
C PRO A 38 -6.55 9.09 -1.16
N PHE A 39 -5.94 8.35 -0.23
CA PHE A 39 -5.56 8.81 1.10
C PHE A 39 -4.20 9.50 1.16
N ASN A 40 -3.62 9.87 0.03
CA ASN A 40 -2.36 10.60 0.01
C ASN A 40 -2.58 12.10 0.31
N PRO A 41 -1.99 12.68 1.38
CA PRO A 41 -2.20 14.08 1.75
C PRO A 41 -1.68 15.08 0.71
N GLU A 42 -0.72 14.69 -0.14
CA GLU A 42 -0.12 15.59 -1.12
C GLU A 42 -0.88 15.63 -2.45
N TYR A 43 -1.41 14.48 -2.90
CA TYR A 43 -2.04 14.37 -4.23
C TYR A 43 -3.28 13.48 -4.30
N GLY A 44 -3.74 12.95 -3.18
CA GLY A 44 -4.97 12.19 -3.07
C GLY A 44 -6.22 13.07 -3.08
N VAL A 45 -7.28 12.59 -2.45
CA VAL A 45 -8.54 13.35 -2.37
C VAL A 45 -8.45 14.49 -1.37
N THR A 46 -9.19 15.57 -1.64
CA THR A 46 -9.32 16.67 -0.69
C THR A 46 -9.95 16.19 0.60
N GLY A 47 -9.46 16.73 1.73
CA GLY A 47 -9.94 16.36 3.06
C GLY A 47 -9.13 15.27 3.76
N VAL A 48 -8.18 14.62 3.10
CA VAL A 48 -7.19 13.77 3.77
C VAL A 48 -5.91 14.57 3.96
N ASP A 49 -5.60 14.99 5.19
CA ASP A 49 -4.54 15.94 5.48
C ASP A 49 -3.41 15.34 6.33
N ILE A 50 -3.57 14.10 6.80
CA ILE A 50 -2.58 13.39 7.61
C ILE A 50 -2.12 12.12 6.94
N TRP A 51 -0.88 11.73 7.19
CA TRP A 51 -0.32 10.46 6.75
C TRP A 51 -0.81 9.32 7.62
N TYR A 52 -1.20 8.20 7.01
CA TYR A 52 -1.65 7.00 7.73
C TYR A 52 -2.79 7.28 8.71
N PRO A 53 -3.92 7.87 8.29
CA PRO A 53 -5.01 8.15 9.21
C PRO A 53 -5.51 6.87 9.87
N TYR A 54 -5.58 6.88 11.19
CA TYR A 54 -6.18 5.82 11.99
C TYR A 54 -7.65 6.12 12.21
N ILE A 55 -8.51 5.34 11.60
CA ILE A 55 -9.97 5.48 11.75
C ILE A 55 -10.54 4.14 12.19
N ARG A 56 -11.37 4.18 13.20
CA ARG A 56 -12.15 3.04 13.71
C ARG A 56 -13.61 3.44 13.97
N GLN A 57 -14.45 2.46 14.24
CA GLN A 57 -15.82 2.73 14.66
C GLN A 57 -15.82 3.54 15.96
N GLY A 58 -16.64 4.58 16.01
CA GLY A 58 -16.71 5.51 17.12
C GLY A 58 -15.57 6.53 17.22
N HIS A 59 -14.65 6.57 16.22
CA HIS A 59 -13.64 7.64 16.12
C HIS A 59 -14.31 8.99 15.87
N VAL A 60 -13.79 10.07 16.50
CA VAL A 60 -14.35 11.43 16.36
C VAL A 60 -14.49 11.87 14.89
N SER A 61 -13.56 11.48 14.03
CA SER A 61 -13.59 11.80 12.59
C SER A 61 -14.24 10.70 11.73
N GLU A 62 -14.89 9.68 12.32
CA GLU A 62 -15.43 8.55 11.56
C GLU A 62 -16.42 8.97 10.48
N SER A 63 -17.37 9.84 10.82
CA SER A 63 -18.40 10.31 9.88
C SER A 63 -17.80 11.07 8.71
N TYR A 64 -16.79 11.90 8.98
CA TYR A 64 -16.06 12.66 7.98
C TYR A 64 -15.32 11.75 6.98
N TYR A 65 -14.53 10.82 7.47
CA TYR A 65 -13.83 9.87 6.60
C TYR A 65 -14.77 8.89 5.89
N ALA A 66 -15.93 8.57 6.51
CA ALA A 66 -16.94 7.76 5.86
C ALA A 66 -17.55 8.46 4.64
N GLU A 67 -17.72 9.77 4.66
CA GLU A 67 -18.14 10.55 3.50
C GLU A 67 -17.07 10.56 2.41
N ILE A 68 -15.80 10.75 2.77
CA ILE A 68 -14.67 10.65 1.84
C ILE A 68 -14.67 9.30 1.13
N VAL A 69 -14.77 8.19 1.87
CA VAL A 69 -14.79 6.85 1.26
C VAL A 69 -16.01 6.65 0.36
N ARG A 70 -17.20 7.11 0.77
CA ARG A 70 -18.40 7.08 -0.09
C ARG A 70 -18.17 7.83 -1.38
N ASN A 71 -17.58 9.01 -1.33
CA ASN A 71 -17.27 9.82 -2.51
C ASN A 71 -16.26 9.14 -3.42
N ILE A 72 -15.24 8.45 -2.84
CA ILE A 72 -14.27 7.67 -3.63
C ILE A 72 -14.98 6.55 -4.40
N VAL A 73 -15.79 5.74 -3.74
CA VAL A 73 -16.41 4.57 -4.39
C VAL A 73 -17.55 4.91 -5.33
N SER A 74 -18.20 6.05 -5.14
CA SER A 74 -19.29 6.53 -6.00
C SER A 74 -18.82 7.37 -7.21
N GLY A 75 -17.53 7.69 -7.29
CA GLY A 75 -16.98 8.49 -8.39
C GLY A 75 -17.19 10.01 -8.22
N HIS A 76 -17.42 10.49 -6.99
CA HIS A 76 -17.61 11.91 -6.68
C HIS A 76 -16.43 12.53 -5.93
N ALA A 77 -15.36 11.77 -5.67
CA ALA A 77 -14.19 12.30 -4.97
C ALA A 77 -13.47 13.37 -5.80
N VAL A 78 -13.06 14.43 -5.12
CA VAL A 78 -12.27 15.53 -5.70
C VAL A 78 -10.82 15.34 -5.30
N TYR A 79 -9.95 15.17 -6.29
CA TYR A 79 -8.51 15.05 -6.08
C TYR A 79 -7.83 16.41 -6.00
N ARG A 80 -6.78 16.50 -5.19
CA ARG A 80 -5.93 17.68 -5.10
C ARG A 80 -5.30 18.00 -6.46
N LYS A 81 -5.30 19.25 -6.83
CA LYS A 81 -4.58 19.73 -8.02
C LYS A 81 -3.08 19.74 -7.69
N LYS A 82 -2.31 18.90 -8.35
CA LYS A 82 -0.85 18.92 -8.21
C LYS A 82 -0.32 20.28 -8.67
N SER A 83 0.25 21.07 -7.77
CA SER A 83 1.10 22.22 -8.14
C SER A 83 2.39 21.64 -8.72
N ALA A 84 2.61 21.81 -10.00
CA ALA A 84 3.79 21.32 -10.68
C ALA A 84 4.82 22.44 -10.78
N ASP A 85 5.54 22.71 -9.68
CA ASP A 85 6.76 23.49 -9.75
C ASP A 85 7.80 22.69 -10.55
N GLY A 86 8.19 23.20 -11.71
CA GLY A 86 9.17 22.59 -12.61
C GLY A 86 8.64 21.94 -13.89
N ASP A 87 7.34 21.88 -14.14
CA ASP A 87 6.81 21.40 -15.42
C ASP A 87 6.85 22.47 -16.54
N HIS A 88 7.18 22.07 -17.76
CA HIS A 88 7.09 22.91 -18.94
C HIS A 88 5.68 23.51 -19.09
N PHE A 89 5.59 24.77 -19.56
CA PHE A 89 4.36 25.56 -19.70
C PHE A 89 3.17 24.77 -20.32
N PHE A 90 3.39 24.01 -21.39
CA PHE A 90 2.36 23.20 -22.04
C PHE A 90 1.85 22.03 -21.16
N LYS A 91 2.71 21.41 -20.35
CA LYS A 91 2.29 20.38 -19.39
C LYS A 91 1.49 20.97 -18.24
N LYS A 92 1.85 22.16 -17.78
CA LYS A 92 1.15 22.90 -16.73
C LYS A 92 -0.28 23.25 -17.16
N THR A 93 -0.46 23.69 -18.38
CA THR A 93 -1.78 24.06 -18.96
C THR A 93 -2.66 22.83 -19.17
N GLY A 94 -2.12 21.74 -19.72
CA GLY A 94 -2.85 20.47 -19.88
C GLY A 94 -3.28 19.85 -18.55
N LYS A 95 -2.42 19.85 -17.53
CA LYS A 95 -2.77 19.38 -16.17
C LYS A 95 -3.81 20.27 -15.48
N ARG A 96 -3.80 21.57 -15.75
CA ARG A 96 -4.77 22.52 -15.22
C ARG A 96 -6.17 22.33 -15.81
N LEU A 97 -6.25 21.94 -17.09
CA LEU A 97 -7.51 21.72 -17.80
C LEU A 97 -8.07 20.31 -17.62
N LEU A 98 -7.21 19.28 -17.63
CA LEU A 98 -7.63 17.87 -17.65
C LEU A 98 -7.47 17.14 -16.29
N GLY A 99 -6.87 17.77 -15.28
CA GLY A 99 -6.57 17.14 -14.01
C GLY A 99 -5.27 16.29 -14.01
N SER A 100 -4.96 15.68 -12.87
CA SER A 100 -3.83 14.78 -12.78
C SER A 100 -4.12 13.45 -13.51
N ARG A 101 -3.08 12.73 -13.95
CA ARG A 101 -3.23 11.40 -14.55
C ARG A 101 -4.00 10.44 -13.62
N ASP A 102 -3.80 10.56 -12.32
CA ASP A 102 -4.46 9.72 -11.31
C ASP A 102 -5.96 10.06 -11.23
N TYR A 103 -6.32 11.33 -11.35
CA TYR A 103 -7.73 11.75 -11.42
C TYR A 103 -8.43 11.27 -12.71
N LEU A 104 -7.78 11.36 -13.86
CA LEU A 104 -8.35 10.84 -15.11
C LEU A 104 -8.53 9.31 -15.04
N GLN A 105 -7.56 8.60 -14.46
CA GLN A 105 -7.68 7.16 -14.23
C GLN A 105 -8.82 6.83 -13.25
N TYR A 106 -8.99 7.64 -12.20
CA TYR A 106 -10.10 7.53 -11.27
C TYR A 106 -11.45 7.71 -11.96
N LEU A 107 -11.63 8.78 -12.75
CA LEU A 107 -12.86 9.00 -13.51
C LEU A 107 -13.14 7.86 -14.49
N ALA A 108 -12.14 7.40 -15.23
CA ALA A 108 -12.29 6.24 -16.11
C ALA A 108 -12.72 4.99 -15.33
N SER A 109 -12.17 4.76 -14.14
CA SER A 109 -12.48 3.60 -13.31
C SER A 109 -13.88 3.63 -12.70
N THR A 110 -14.40 4.82 -12.40
CA THR A 110 -15.67 5.00 -11.67
C THR A 110 -16.86 5.34 -12.58
N LYS A 111 -16.62 6.01 -13.71
CA LYS A 111 -17.68 6.52 -14.63
C LYS A 111 -17.85 5.65 -15.87
N MET A 112 -16.88 4.78 -16.23
CA MET A 112 -17.03 3.90 -17.39
C MET A 112 -18.02 2.76 -17.12
N PRO A 113 -18.92 2.47 -18.09
CA PRO A 113 -19.82 1.33 -18.01
C PRO A 113 -19.03 0.01 -17.85
N GLY A 114 -19.48 -0.85 -16.94
CA GLY A 114 -18.88 -2.18 -16.74
C GLY A 114 -17.85 -2.29 -15.60
N SER A 115 -17.32 -1.21 -15.06
CA SER A 115 -16.50 -1.26 -13.84
C SER A 115 -17.38 -1.47 -12.62
N ARG A 116 -17.42 -2.71 -12.12
CA ARG A 116 -18.31 -3.08 -10.99
C ARG A 116 -17.59 -3.16 -9.65
N ARG A 117 -16.25 -3.32 -9.66
CA ARG A 117 -15.42 -3.40 -8.46
C ARG A 117 -14.21 -2.49 -8.61
N LEU A 118 -13.94 -1.68 -7.62
CA LEU A 118 -12.73 -0.85 -7.58
C LEU A 118 -11.62 -1.58 -6.84
N ILE A 119 -10.44 -1.56 -7.42
CA ILE A 119 -9.18 -1.90 -6.75
C ILE A 119 -8.59 -0.58 -6.24
N ILE A 120 -8.79 -0.31 -4.97
CA ILE A 120 -8.25 0.88 -4.31
C ILE A 120 -6.85 0.51 -3.80
N LYS A 121 -5.82 1.00 -4.47
CA LYS A 121 -4.45 0.80 -4.03
C LYS A 121 -4.04 1.99 -3.17
N ASP A 122 -3.92 1.75 -1.87
CA ASP A 122 -3.54 2.81 -0.96
C ASP A 122 -2.74 2.28 0.26
N PRO A 123 -1.41 2.47 0.27
CA PRO A 123 -0.61 2.10 1.43
C PRO A 123 -0.91 2.99 2.65
N LEU A 124 -1.40 4.21 2.43
CA LEU A 124 -1.63 5.18 3.50
C LEU A 124 -2.96 4.94 4.23
N ALA A 125 -3.88 4.18 3.62
CA ALA A 125 -5.12 3.75 4.25
C ALA A 125 -4.95 2.51 5.14
N SER A 126 -3.71 2.04 5.36
CA SER A 126 -3.45 0.79 6.07
C SER A 126 -4.01 0.78 7.49
N LEU A 127 -3.82 1.83 8.26
CA LEU A 127 -4.32 1.92 9.65
C LEU A 127 -5.85 2.09 9.74
N SER A 128 -6.51 2.44 8.63
CA SER A 128 -7.99 2.49 8.52
C SER A 128 -8.58 1.23 7.87
N SER A 129 -7.76 0.23 7.53
CA SER A 129 -8.18 -0.89 6.68
C SER A 129 -9.21 -1.81 7.34
N GLU A 130 -9.11 -2.06 8.64
CA GLU A 130 -10.12 -2.84 9.38
C GLU A 130 -11.48 -2.11 9.39
N TRP A 131 -11.48 -0.81 9.62
CA TRP A 131 -12.68 0.00 9.57
C TRP A 131 -13.32 0.02 8.19
N MET A 132 -12.51 0.15 7.13
CA MET A 132 -13.00 0.07 5.74
C MET A 132 -13.59 -1.30 5.45
N HIS A 133 -12.96 -2.38 5.92
CA HIS A 133 -13.48 -3.73 5.80
C HIS A 133 -14.87 -3.85 6.45
N LYS A 134 -15.01 -3.44 7.72
CA LYS A 134 -16.25 -3.58 8.48
C LYS A 134 -17.36 -2.65 8.01
N LYS A 135 -17.06 -1.38 7.74
CA LYS A 135 -18.07 -0.36 7.43
C LYS A 135 -18.53 -0.36 5.97
N PHE A 136 -17.65 -0.68 5.04
CA PHE A 136 -17.92 -0.63 3.61
C PHE A 136 -17.92 -1.99 2.94
N ASP A 137 -17.82 -3.07 3.71
CA ASP A 137 -17.76 -4.45 3.21
C ASP A 137 -16.68 -4.61 2.11
N MET A 138 -15.48 -4.04 2.35
CA MET A 138 -14.37 -4.15 1.42
C MET A 138 -13.55 -5.42 1.67
N ASP A 139 -13.15 -6.09 0.60
CA ASP A 139 -12.08 -7.10 0.70
C ASP A 139 -10.74 -6.38 0.90
N VAL A 140 -9.91 -6.87 1.82
CA VAL A 140 -8.62 -6.24 2.14
C VAL A 140 -7.47 -7.20 1.91
N ILE A 141 -6.51 -6.76 1.10
CA ILE A 141 -5.22 -7.44 0.89
C ILE A 141 -4.11 -6.55 1.47
N ILE A 142 -3.44 -7.06 2.48
CA ILE A 142 -2.30 -6.40 3.12
C ILE A 142 -1.01 -6.96 2.53
N LEU A 143 -0.23 -6.12 1.88
CA LEU A 143 1.10 -6.46 1.37
C LEU A 143 2.13 -6.26 2.45
N LEU A 144 2.82 -7.32 2.79
CA LEU A 144 3.94 -7.35 3.71
C LEU A 144 5.24 -7.46 2.90
N ARG A 145 6.25 -6.72 3.26
CA ARG A 145 7.59 -6.77 2.68
C ARG A 145 8.63 -6.91 3.77
N HIS A 146 9.69 -7.70 3.53
CA HIS A 146 10.80 -7.87 4.45
C HIS A 146 11.32 -6.51 4.96
N PRO A 147 11.47 -6.30 6.28
CA PRO A 147 11.82 -4.99 6.82
C PRO A 147 13.15 -4.46 6.28
N ALA A 148 14.18 -5.30 6.11
CA ALA A 148 15.42 -4.88 5.46
C ALA A 148 15.21 -4.52 3.99
N GLY A 149 14.29 -5.19 3.28
CA GLY A 149 13.89 -4.84 1.91
C GLY A 149 13.15 -3.51 1.82
N PHE A 150 12.34 -3.18 2.81
CA PHE A 150 11.70 -1.88 2.95
C PHE A 150 12.75 -0.78 3.17
N ILE A 151 13.66 -0.95 4.14
CA ILE A 151 14.73 0.01 4.44
C ILE A 151 15.64 0.24 3.23
N ALA A 152 16.12 -0.82 2.58
CA ALA A 152 16.93 -0.70 1.37
C ALA A 152 16.23 0.10 0.25
N SER A 153 14.91 -0.08 0.10
CA SER A 153 14.13 0.62 -0.91
C SER A 153 13.95 2.10 -0.62
N THR A 154 13.75 2.48 0.64
CA THR A 154 13.54 3.86 1.06
C THR A 154 14.85 4.64 1.12
N GLN A 155 15.94 4.02 1.59
CA GLN A 155 17.29 4.61 1.54
C GLN A 155 17.72 4.94 0.11
N ARG A 156 17.49 4.03 -0.84
CA ARG A 156 17.79 4.27 -2.27
C ARG A 156 17.05 5.48 -2.85
N LEU A 157 15.89 5.83 -2.29
CA LEU A 157 15.09 6.98 -2.70
C LEU A 157 15.41 8.25 -1.90
N GLY A 158 16.31 8.18 -0.92
CA GLY A 158 16.61 9.30 -0.03
C GLY A 158 15.44 9.73 0.85
N TRP A 159 14.50 8.81 1.15
CA TRP A 159 13.33 9.15 1.93
C TRP A 159 13.63 9.26 3.42
N ASN A 160 13.11 10.32 4.04
CA ASN A 160 13.08 10.48 5.49
C ASN A 160 11.82 9.84 6.06
N TYR A 161 11.89 9.45 7.35
CA TYR A 161 10.79 8.73 8.00
C TYR A 161 9.98 9.63 8.93
N TYR A 162 9.61 10.81 8.45
CA TYR A 162 8.71 11.72 9.18
C TYR A 162 7.32 11.12 9.43
N PHE A 163 6.91 10.12 8.66
CA PHE A 163 5.66 9.38 8.88
C PHE A 163 5.55 8.77 10.28
N LEU A 164 6.67 8.43 10.94
CA LEU A 164 6.64 7.95 12.32
C LEU A 164 6.15 9.05 13.25
N SER A 165 6.59 10.29 13.05
CA SER A 165 6.10 11.42 13.83
C SER A 165 4.61 11.66 13.59
N ASP A 166 4.15 11.55 12.34
CA ASP A 166 2.73 11.76 12.01
C ASP A 166 1.82 10.72 12.67
N ILE A 167 2.20 9.44 12.68
CA ILE A 167 1.40 8.43 13.38
C ILE A 167 1.39 8.65 14.90
N MET A 168 2.48 9.17 15.48
CA MET A 168 2.58 9.47 16.91
C MET A 168 1.70 10.65 17.36
N THR A 169 1.27 11.53 16.45
CA THR A 169 0.33 12.62 16.80
C THR A 169 -1.11 12.15 16.95
N GLN A 170 -1.42 10.91 16.58
CA GLN A 170 -2.76 10.36 16.64
C GLN A 170 -3.02 9.70 18.00
N THR A 171 -3.61 10.46 18.93
CA THR A 171 -3.78 10.08 20.35
C THR A 171 -4.39 8.68 20.52
N GLN A 172 -5.52 8.40 19.87
CA GLN A 172 -6.18 7.09 19.99
C GLN A 172 -5.32 5.94 19.46
N LEU A 173 -4.58 6.17 18.38
CA LEU A 173 -3.64 5.19 17.84
C LEU A 173 -2.51 4.89 18.84
N MET A 174 -1.99 5.93 19.46
CA MET A 174 -0.97 5.79 20.50
C MET A 174 -1.48 4.99 21.71
N GLU A 175 -2.64 5.33 22.21
CA GLU A 175 -3.24 4.68 23.38
C GLU A 175 -3.59 3.21 23.13
N GLU A 176 -4.13 2.89 21.95
CA GLU A 176 -4.63 1.55 21.65
C GLU A 176 -3.53 0.57 21.18
N TYR A 177 -2.43 1.06 20.59
CA TYR A 177 -1.48 0.16 19.93
C TYR A 177 -0.01 0.53 20.10
N LEU A 178 0.34 1.82 20.14
CA LEU A 178 1.73 2.22 19.92
C LEU A 178 2.50 2.53 21.20
N HIS A 179 1.84 2.85 22.28
CA HIS A 179 2.50 3.26 23.51
C HIS A 179 3.54 2.24 23.99
N GLU A 180 3.17 0.97 24.11
CA GLU A 180 4.09 -0.10 24.55
C GLU A 180 5.19 -0.39 23.54
N ILE A 181 4.88 -0.30 22.24
CA ILE A 181 5.86 -0.54 21.17
C ILE A 181 6.94 0.56 21.16
N LEU A 182 6.55 1.81 21.41
CA LEU A 182 7.43 2.96 21.28
C LEU A 182 8.16 3.32 22.60
N ALA A 183 7.58 2.97 23.75
CA ALA A 183 8.12 3.32 25.08
C ALA A 183 9.61 2.96 25.29
N PRO A 184 10.14 1.83 24.78
CA PRO A 184 11.55 1.48 24.97
C PRO A 184 12.53 2.36 24.19
N PHE A 185 12.08 3.21 23.26
CA PHE A 185 12.95 3.87 22.29
C PHE A 185 13.05 5.39 22.52
N ASN A 186 14.28 5.91 22.54
CA ASN A 186 14.52 7.35 22.40
C ASN A 186 14.54 7.71 20.90
N ILE A 187 13.34 7.96 20.34
CA ILE A 187 13.14 8.19 18.90
C ILE A 187 13.93 9.41 18.39
N ALA A 188 14.13 10.42 19.22
CA ALA A 188 14.88 11.62 18.83
C ALA A 188 16.32 11.28 18.44
N SER A 189 16.97 10.37 19.14
CA SER A 189 18.36 9.95 18.90
C SER A 189 18.52 8.90 17.79
N MET A 190 17.43 8.31 17.28
CA MET A 190 17.49 7.26 16.27
C MET A 190 17.89 7.78 14.89
N LYS A 191 18.70 6.97 14.18
CA LYS A 191 19.02 7.20 12.77
C LYS A 191 17.77 7.02 11.91
N GLN A 192 17.74 7.64 10.72
CA GLN A 192 16.57 7.59 9.84
C GLN A 192 16.13 6.14 9.52
N TRP A 193 17.03 5.25 9.19
CA TRP A 193 16.68 3.86 8.89
C TRP A 193 16.15 3.09 10.12
N GLN A 194 16.59 3.43 11.35
CA GLN A 194 16.04 2.87 12.58
C GLN A 194 14.59 3.33 12.80
N LYS A 195 14.31 4.62 12.57
CA LYS A 195 12.94 5.15 12.57
C LYS A 195 12.06 4.45 11.52
N GLY A 196 12.63 4.12 10.36
CA GLY A 196 11.94 3.35 9.33
C GLY A 196 11.61 1.92 9.75
N ALA A 197 12.54 1.23 10.40
CA ALA A 197 12.32 -0.13 10.92
C ALA A 197 11.27 -0.13 12.04
N LEU A 198 11.28 0.88 12.90
CA LEU A 198 10.28 1.07 13.95
C LEU A 198 8.90 1.41 13.37
N LEU A 199 8.82 2.28 12.36
CA LEU A 199 7.58 2.54 11.62
C LEU A 199 7.01 1.26 11.01
N TRP A 200 7.86 0.42 10.44
CA TRP A 200 7.48 -0.88 9.89
C TRP A 200 6.87 -1.76 10.99
N GLN A 201 7.51 -1.86 12.15
CA GLN A 201 6.99 -2.60 13.31
C GLN A 201 5.62 -2.06 13.74
N CYS A 202 5.49 -0.76 13.94
CA CYS A 202 4.24 -0.12 14.36
C CYS A 202 3.09 -0.47 13.43
N ILE A 203 3.27 -0.25 12.12
CA ILE A 203 2.21 -0.50 11.14
C ILE A 203 1.85 -1.99 11.09
N TYR A 204 2.82 -2.89 10.98
CA TYR A 204 2.51 -4.31 10.80
C TYR A 204 2.06 -5.01 12.08
N SER A 205 2.43 -4.55 13.26
CA SER A 205 1.84 -5.05 14.51
C SER A 205 0.33 -4.78 14.55
N ILE A 206 -0.11 -3.62 14.09
CA ILE A 206 -1.54 -3.27 14.01
C ILE A 206 -2.25 -4.09 12.92
N LEU A 207 -1.64 -4.18 11.73
CA LEU A 207 -2.23 -4.92 10.62
C LEU A 207 -2.33 -6.43 10.88
N ASP A 208 -1.40 -6.98 11.66
CA ASP A 208 -1.44 -8.36 12.13
C ASP A 208 -2.64 -8.60 13.04
N VAL A 209 -2.88 -7.70 14.02
CA VAL A 209 -4.07 -7.73 14.88
C VAL A 209 -5.35 -7.64 14.06
N TYR A 210 -5.39 -6.80 13.00
CA TYR A 210 -6.56 -6.71 12.13
C TYR A 210 -6.85 -8.00 11.39
N ALA A 211 -5.82 -8.68 10.90
CA ALA A 211 -5.96 -9.96 10.21
C ALA A 211 -6.36 -11.09 11.17
N GLU A 212 -5.84 -11.10 12.39
CA GLU A 212 -6.23 -12.07 13.42
C GLU A 212 -7.72 -11.93 13.81
N ARG A 213 -8.19 -10.70 13.97
CA ARG A 213 -9.60 -10.41 14.27
C ARG A 213 -10.56 -10.66 13.10
N ASN A 214 -10.05 -10.57 11.86
CA ASN A 214 -10.87 -10.68 10.65
C ASN A 214 -10.19 -11.62 9.64
N PRO A 215 -10.46 -12.94 9.68
CA PRO A 215 -9.79 -13.92 8.82
C PRO A 215 -9.98 -13.70 7.30
N SER A 216 -10.93 -12.86 6.89
CA SER A 216 -11.13 -12.44 5.50
C SER A 216 -10.12 -11.38 5.03
N ILE A 217 -9.45 -10.68 5.96
CA ILE A 217 -8.31 -9.81 5.66
C ILE A 217 -7.10 -10.70 5.40
N LYS A 218 -6.53 -10.64 4.20
CA LYS A 218 -5.41 -11.51 3.82
C LYS A 218 -4.08 -10.73 3.84
N ILE A 219 -3.12 -11.20 4.65
CA ILE A 219 -1.72 -10.74 4.60
C ILE A 219 -0.96 -11.59 3.58
N VAL A 220 -0.21 -10.94 2.69
CA VAL A 220 0.58 -11.59 1.64
C VAL A 220 1.97 -10.98 1.59
N ARG A 221 3.00 -11.82 1.66
CA ARG A 221 4.39 -11.39 1.56
C ARG A 221 4.73 -11.07 0.10
N LEU A 222 5.36 -9.94 -0.14
CA LEU A 222 5.84 -9.56 -1.47
C LEU A 222 6.85 -10.57 -2.01
N GLU A 223 7.63 -11.16 -1.13
CA GLU A 223 8.65 -12.16 -1.45
C GLU A 223 8.00 -13.42 -2.04
N ASP A 224 6.88 -13.89 -1.48
CA ASP A 224 6.16 -15.07 -2.00
C ASP A 224 5.59 -14.78 -3.40
N ILE A 225 4.98 -13.60 -3.58
CA ILE A 225 4.55 -13.15 -4.92
C ILE A 225 5.74 -13.08 -5.90
N SER A 226 6.91 -12.68 -5.41
CA SER A 226 8.11 -12.53 -6.24
C SER A 226 8.70 -13.87 -6.67
N LEU A 227 8.57 -14.90 -5.83
CA LEU A 227 9.07 -16.26 -6.09
C LEU A 227 8.13 -17.07 -6.99
N ALA A 228 6.82 -16.97 -6.77
CA ALA A 228 5.78 -17.71 -7.49
C ALA A 228 4.64 -16.78 -7.97
N PRO A 229 4.90 -15.81 -8.87
CA PRO A 229 3.95 -14.76 -9.18
C PRO A 229 2.64 -15.28 -9.75
N GLU A 230 2.65 -16.20 -10.70
CA GLU A 230 1.42 -16.68 -11.32
C GLU A 230 0.54 -17.45 -10.33
N GLU A 231 1.13 -18.32 -9.51
CA GLU A 231 0.43 -19.09 -8.48
C GLU A 231 -0.20 -18.17 -7.45
N MET A 232 0.56 -17.26 -6.87
CA MET A 232 0.10 -16.30 -5.88
C MET A 232 -1.04 -15.41 -6.42
N PHE A 233 -0.94 -14.97 -7.68
CA PHE A 233 -2.03 -14.19 -8.28
C PHE A 233 -3.26 -15.04 -8.58
N ARG A 234 -3.14 -16.33 -8.93
CA ARG A 234 -4.29 -17.25 -9.04
C ARG A 234 -5.01 -17.40 -7.70
N GLU A 235 -4.27 -17.59 -6.61
CA GLU A 235 -4.83 -17.64 -5.26
C GLU A 235 -5.52 -16.32 -4.87
N LEU A 236 -4.90 -15.18 -5.13
CA LEU A 236 -5.52 -13.87 -4.86
C LEU A 236 -6.80 -13.66 -5.67
N HIS A 237 -6.81 -14.03 -6.95
CA HIS A 237 -8.01 -13.95 -7.78
C HIS A 237 -9.13 -14.85 -7.25
N LYS A 238 -8.79 -16.07 -6.83
CA LYS A 238 -9.74 -17.01 -6.20
C LYS A 238 -10.31 -16.46 -4.90
N HIS A 239 -9.44 -15.97 -4.01
CA HIS A 239 -9.84 -15.36 -2.73
C HIS A 239 -10.77 -14.14 -2.92
N LEU A 240 -10.47 -13.32 -3.91
CA LEU A 240 -11.22 -12.10 -4.22
C LEU A 240 -12.39 -12.35 -5.18
N GLU A 241 -12.66 -13.58 -5.59
CA GLU A 241 -13.69 -13.90 -6.60
C GLU A 241 -13.52 -13.08 -7.89
N LEU A 242 -12.27 -12.86 -8.32
CA LEU A 242 -11.93 -12.19 -9.58
C LEU A 242 -11.66 -13.21 -10.67
N PRO A 243 -12.11 -12.98 -11.92
CA PRO A 243 -11.76 -13.86 -13.02
C PRO A 243 -10.25 -13.77 -13.34
N PHE A 244 -9.59 -14.94 -13.38
CA PHE A 244 -8.19 -15.04 -13.82
C PHE A 244 -8.16 -15.41 -15.32
N THR A 245 -7.83 -14.44 -16.16
CA THR A 245 -7.87 -14.57 -17.62
C THR A 245 -6.48 -14.81 -18.22
N LYS A 246 -6.43 -15.28 -19.49
CA LYS A 246 -5.17 -15.35 -20.26
C LYS A 246 -4.47 -14.00 -20.34
N LYS A 247 -5.22 -12.90 -20.49
CA LYS A 247 -4.69 -11.53 -20.48
C LYS A 247 -4.06 -11.16 -19.13
N THR A 248 -4.69 -11.57 -18.03
CA THR A 248 -4.14 -11.37 -16.68
C THR A 248 -2.82 -12.14 -16.51
N ALA A 249 -2.79 -13.43 -16.88
CA ALA A 249 -1.59 -14.26 -16.81
C ALA A 249 -0.44 -13.66 -17.63
N HIS A 250 -0.70 -13.28 -18.88
CA HIS A 250 0.30 -12.65 -19.75
C HIS A 250 0.89 -11.37 -19.15
N LYS A 251 0.04 -10.50 -18.60
CA LYS A 251 0.48 -9.26 -17.96
C LYS A 251 1.35 -9.50 -16.73
N ILE A 252 1.03 -10.55 -15.94
CA ILE A 252 1.87 -10.95 -14.80
C ILE A 252 3.23 -11.43 -15.29
N GLN A 253 3.26 -12.32 -16.28
CA GLN A 253 4.52 -12.84 -16.87
C GLN A 253 5.40 -11.72 -17.43
N GLU A 254 4.83 -10.78 -18.21
CA GLU A 254 5.56 -9.62 -18.72
C GLU A 254 6.16 -8.77 -17.59
N SER A 255 5.42 -8.60 -16.50
CA SER A 255 5.83 -7.75 -15.38
C SER A 255 6.88 -8.40 -14.47
N THR A 256 6.98 -9.74 -14.45
CA THR A 256 7.82 -10.50 -13.50
C THR A 256 8.95 -11.29 -14.17
N GLY A 257 9.05 -11.22 -15.49
CA GLY A 257 9.98 -12.03 -16.29
C GLY A 257 11.45 -11.87 -15.88
N SER A 258 12.23 -12.96 -16.05
CA SER A 258 13.65 -13.00 -15.71
C SER A 258 14.51 -12.03 -16.53
N ASN A 259 14.07 -11.65 -17.72
CA ASN A 259 14.74 -10.68 -18.59
C ASN A 259 14.52 -9.22 -18.17
N ASN A 260 13.65 -8.97 -17.21
CA ASN A 260 13.39 -7.62 -16.73
C ASN A 260 14.53 -7.13 -15.81
N PRO A 261 14.77 -5.80 -15.72
CA PRO A 261 15.79 -5.25 -14.84
C PRO A 261 15.45 -5.47 -13.37
N VAL A 262 16.45 -5.75 -12.54
CA VAL A 262 16.27 -5.86 -11.07
C VAL A 262 15.94 -4.51 -10.46
N ASN A 263 16.61 -3.45 -10.90
CA ASN A 263 16.41 -2.08 -10.42
C ASN A 263 15.61 -1.25 -11.42
N ALA A 264 14.80 -0.29 -10.92
CA ALA A 264 14.16 0.68 -11.78
C ALA A 264 15.23 1.52 -12.49
N PRO A 265 15.07 1.79 -13.79
CA PRO A 265 15.91 2.79 -14.47
C PRO A 265 15.83 4.13 -13.77
N GLY A 266 16.97 4.86 -13.72
CA GLY A 266 17.23 6.06 -12.94
C GLY A 266 16.01 6.89 -12.49
N GLY A 267 15.85 7.07 -11.18
CA GLY A 267 14.88 7.97 -10.57
C GLY A 267 13.39 7.56 -10.62
N LYS A 268 13.02 6.49 -11.32
CA LYS A 268 11.61 6.07 -11.41
C LYS A 268 11.15 5.37 -10.12
N VAL A 269 10.19 5.96 -9.44
CA VAL A 269 9.58 5.42 -8.21
C VAL A 269 8.74 4.17 -8.50
N HIS A 270 8.03 4.13 -9.63
CA HIS A 270 7.15 3.04 -10.04
C HIS A 270 7.57 2.49 -11.39
N HIS A 271 8.30 1.38 -11.38
CA HIS A 271 8.60 0.56 -12.57
C HIS A 271 8.04 -0.84 -12.33
N LEU A 272 7.08 -1.26 -13.14
CA LEU A 272 6.34 -2.52 -12.92
C LEU A 272 7.09 -3.74 -13.43
N GLN A 273 7.86 -3.60 -14.53
CA GLN A 273 8.62 -4.69 -15.12
C GLN A 273 9.92 -4.91 -14.34
N ARG A 274 9.98 -5.96 -13.57
CA ARG A 274 11.11 -6.31 -12.70
C ARG A 274 11.43 -7.80 -12.78
N ASN A 275 12.71 -8.13 -12.67
CA ASN A 275 13.08 -9.51 -12.33
C ASN A 275 12.66 -9.77 -10.87
N SER A 276 11.49 -10.38 -10.70
CA SER A 276 10.84 -10.52 -9.41
C SER A 276 11.68 -11.38 -8.45
N ARG A 277 12.22 -12.52 -8.91
CA ARG A 277 13.05 -13.43 -8.09
C ARG A 277 14.27 -12.75 -7.51
N GLN A 278 14.98 -11.95 -8.30
CA GLN A 278 16.17 -11.25 -7.80
C GLN A 278 15.81 -10.09 -6.87
N LEU A 279 14.60 -9.53 -7.01
CA LEU A 279 14.15 -8.41 -6.19
C LEU A 279 13.87 -8.84 -4.74
N SER A 280 13.41 -10.08 -4.49
CA SER A 280 13.10 -10.59 -3.15
C SER A 280 14.30 -10.52 -2.20
N ASN A 281 15.50 -10.82 -2.72
CA ASN A 281 16.75 -10.83 -1.95
C ASN A 281 17.69 -9.65 -2.22
N ALA A 282 17.24 -8.64 -3.00
CA ALA A 282 18.11 -7.53 -3.41
C ALA A 282 18.66 -6.70 -2.23
N TRP A 283 17.95 -6.67 -1.10
CA TRP A 283 18.38 -5.98 0.11
C TRP A 283 19.68 -6.55 0.70
N LYS A 284 19.97 -7.84 0.55
CA LYS A 284 21.19 -8.50 1.04
C LYS A 284 22.47 -7.91 0.44
N ARG A 285 22.36 -7.17 -0.69
CA ARG A 285 23.49 -6.48 -1.34
C ARG A 285 23.72 -5.07 -0.80
N SER A 286 22.71 -4.45 -0.17
CA SER A 286 22.72 -3.04 0.27
C SER A 286 22.69 -2.86 1.79
N ILE A 287 22.25 -3.87 2.51
CA ILE A 287 22.19 -3.87 3.98
C ILE A 287 23.29 -4.78 4.51
N ASN A 288 24.24 -4.24 5.28
CA ASN A 288 25.28 -5.04 5.90
C ASN A 288 24.74 -5.87 7.08
N ARG A 289 25.53 -6.85 7.53
CA ARG A 289 25.12 -7.80 8.58
C ARG A 289 24.71 -7.11 9.89
N ASN A 290 25.49 -6.14 10.36
CA ASN A 290 25.19 -5.46 11.62
C ASN A 290 23.86 -4.68 11.53
N MET A 291 23.65 -3.96 10.42
CA MET A 291 22.40 -3.26 10.16
C MET A 291 21.22 -4.22 10.05
N ALA A 292 21.40 -5.40 9.43
CA ALA A 292 20.35 -6.41 9.34
C ALA A 292 19.94 -6.92 10.72
N ILE A 293 20.91 -7.19 11.61
CA ILE A 293 20.66 -7.60 13.00
C ILE A 293 19.86 -6.53 13.76
N GLU A 294 20.22 -5.25 13.61
CA GLU A 294 19.49 -4.17 14.26
C GLU A 294 18.07 -4.00 13.68
N ILE A 295 17.92 -4.09 12.36
CA ILE A 295 16.60 -4.04 11.72
C ILE A 295 15.73 -5.20 12.22
N ARG A 296 16.29 -6.41 12.37
CA ARG A 296 15.58 -7.57 12.91
C ARG A 296 15.04 -7.29 14.32
N LYS A 297 15.89 -6.74 15.20
CA LYS A 297 15.48 -6.34 16.56
C LYS A 297 14.36 -5.30 16.53
N LEU A 298 14.49 -4.26 15.69
CA LEU A 298 13.51 -3.18 15.56
C LEU A 298 12.21 -3.62 14.87
N ALA A 299 12.23 -4.68 14.06
CA ALA A 299 11.02 -5.24 13.47
C ALA A 299 10.15 -6.00 14.49
N GLY A 300 10.72 -6.34 15.66
CA GLY A 300 10.02 -6.91 16.80
C GLY A 300 9.34 -8.26 16.53
N PRO A 301 8.35 -8.62 17.36
CA PRO A 301 7.67 -9.93 17.27
C PRO A 301 7.00 -10.16 15.91
N VAL A 302 6.40 -9.14 15.31
CA VAL A 302 5.77 -9.25 13.98
C VAL A 302 6.81 -9.55 12.89
N GLY A 303 8.02 -9.00 13.01
CA GLY A 303 9.13 -9.33 12.12
C GLY A 303 9.57 -10.78 12.24
N GLU A 304 9.64 -11.31 13.45
CA GLU A 304 9.95 -12.73 13.70
C GLU A 304 8.82 -13.65 13.21
N LYS A 305 7.56 -13.31 13.43
CA LYS A 305 6.40 -14.07 12.97
C LYS A 305 6.44 -14.33 11.47
N TYR A 306 6.75 -13.31 10.68
CA TYR A 306 6.67 -13.40 9.22
C TYR A 306 8.01 -13.70 8.53
N TYR A 307 9.14 -13.35 9.13
CA TYR A 307 10.45 -13.39 8.49
C TYR A 307 11.56 -14.04 9.35
N GLY A 308 11.23 -14.66 10.47
CA GLY A 308 12.23 -15.22 11.38
C GLY A 308 13.24 -16.16 10.73
N LYS A 309 12.85 -16.84 9.63
CA LYS A 309 13.71 -17.77 8.86
C LYS A 309 14.42 -17.14 7.66
N ASP A 310 14.13 -15.87 7.34
CA ASP A 310 14.55 -15.23 6.08
C ASP A 310 15.67 -14.19 6.26
N TRP A 311 16.20 -14.04 7.48
CA TRP A 311 17.27 -13.09 7.83
C TRP A 311 18.65 -13.53 7.38
#